data_be2b1f793049e9d1b3d2fed4ea458b32
#
_entry.id   be2b1f793049e9d1b3d2fed4ea458b32
#
_cell.length_a   1.000
_cell.length_b   1.000
_cell.length_c   1.000
_cell.angle_alpha   90.00
_cell.angle_beta   90.00
_cell.angle_gamma   90.00
#
_symmetry.space_group_name_H-M   'P 1'
#
loop_
_entity.id
_entity.type
_entity.pdbx_description
1 polymer ?
#
loop_
_entity_poly.entity_id
_entity_poly.type
_entity_poly.pdbx_seq_one_letter_code
_entity_poly.pdbx_strand_id
1 'polypeptide(L)'
;MEITSLTVLVDILDAGNLSQAARNLKMTRANVSYHLSQLEKSVGVQLVRRTTRRVEPTEVGLRLYQHGRAIQNEMRAARETIATLGQGLQGRVGLSVPSGYGQMVMSDWLIDFKRLYPGIVLDVRFENRVDDLIRDEVDIAIRVMPEPPPTLVARDMGAVRYTACASRGYAQAHGLPTGLEALRTAPLITAGVVGRQLRLRAYQGTQREEVTLEPTLISEHFPFLRQGILAGLGVGLVPDYVVQDAVASGEVLTTLDEWRLSIFGTQMFMLYMPDRHQTRAVRTCIEYLLGRALPAGIAPAPTPAPLPCPAAP
;
A
#
# COMPACT_ATOMS: atom_id res chain seq x y z
N MET A 1 12.36 0.70 -32.76
CA MET A 1 11.86 1.32 -31.52
C MET A 1 13.03 1.97 -30.79
N GLU A 2 12.95 3.28 -30.53
CA GLU A 2 14.00 4.03 -29.82
C GLU A 2 13.68 4.14 -28.34
N ILE A 3 14.70 4.02 -27.50
CA ILE A 3 14.54 4.13 -26.02
C ILE A 3 13.96 5.50 -25.64
N THR A 4 14.41 6.57 -26.30
CA THR A 4 13.88 7.93 -26.07
C THR A 4 12.37 8.01 -26.29
N SER A 5 11.86 7.43 -27.37
CA SER A 5 10.42 7.44 -27.65
C SER A 5 9.62 6.60 -26.64
N LEU A 6 10.21 5.52 -26.13
CA LEU A 6 9.60 4.70 -25.09
C LEU A 6 9.58 5.42 -23.72
N THR A 7 10.65 6.12 -23.37
CA THR A 7 10.66 6.94 -22.13
C THR A 7 9.66 8.10 -22.20
N VAL A 8 9.51 8.73 -23.38
CA VAL A 8 8.49 9.76 -23.60
C VAL A 8 7.07 9.21 -23.43
N LEU A 9 6.79 7.96 -23.87
CA LEU A 9 5.49 7.32 -23.59
C LEU A 9 5.23 7.18 -22.10
N VAL A 10 6.25 6.78 -21.32
CA VAL A 10 6.14 6.68 -19.85
C VAL A 10 5.77 8.03 -19.26
N ASP A 11 6.51 9.08 -19.59
CA ASP A 11 6.26 10.42 -19.05
C ASP A 11 4.88 10.98 -19.46
N ILE A 12 4.37 10.65 -20.65
CA ILE A 12 3.00 11.03 -21.08
C ILE A 12 1.95 10.36 -20.20
N LEU A 13 2.10 9.08 -19.91
CA LEU A 13 1.13 8.32 -19.13
C LEU A 13 1.19 8.69 -17.65
N ASP A 14 2.38 8.93 -17.10
CA ASP A 14 2.57 9.43 -15.74
C ASP A 14 1.95 10.83 -15.56
N ALA A 15 2.16 11.72 -16.52
CA ALA A 15 1.61 13.08 -16.48
C ALA A 15 0.10 13.15 -16.79
N GLY A 16 -0.47 12.11 -17.37
CA GLY A 16 -1.87 12.06 -17.81
C GLY A 16 -2.21 12.98 -18.99
N ASN A 17 -1.26 13.81 -19.46
CA ASN A 17 -1.42 14.65 -20.65
C ASN A 17 -0.07 15.08 -21.27
N LEU A 18 -0.09 15.36 -22.57
CA LEU A 18 1.13 15.71 -23.34
C LEU A 18 1.76 17.04 -22.89
N SER A 19 0.97 18.01 -22.43
CA SER A 19 1.49 19.33 -22.06
C SER A 19 2.27 19.29 -20.75
N GLN A 20 1.83 18.49 -19.79
CA GLN A 20 2.55 18.27 -18.54
C GLN A 20 3.80 17.43 -18.79
N ALA A 21 3.71 16.34 -19.58
CA ALA A 21 4.87 15.56 -19.98
C ALA A 21 5.94 16.43 -20.67
N ALA A 22 5.54 17.32 -21.56
CA ALA A 22 6.46 18.26 -22.23
C ALA A 22 7.20 19.16 -21.22
N ARG A 23 6.51 19.68 -20.20
CA ARG A 23 7.14 20.47 -19.13
C ARG A 23 8.13 19.62 -18.31
N ASN A 24 7.74 18.42 -17.92
CA ASN A 24 8.57 17.51 -17.13
C ASN A 24 9.87 17.15 -17.89
N LEU A 25 9.74 16.84 -19.20
CA LEU A 25 10.86 16.48 -20.06
C LEU A 25 11.67 17.69 -20.57
N LYS A 26 11.27 18.92 -20.26
CA LYS A 26 11.85 20.16 -20.83
C LYS A 26 11.86 20.15 -22.37
N MET A 27 10.81 19.60 -22.96
CA MET A 27 10.58 19.50 -24.41
C MET A 27 9.38 20.38 -24.82
N THR A 28 9.26 20.62 -26.14
CA THR A 28 8.02 21.20 -26.69
C THR A 28 6.93 20.13 -26.78
N ARG A 29 5.66 20.53 -26.69
CA ARG A 29 4.52 19.61 -26.89
C ARG A 29 4.56 18.93 -28.26
N ALA A 30 5.05 19.65 -29.29
CA ALA A 30 5.23 19.11 -30.63
C ALA A 30 6.25 17.96 -30.66
N ASN A 31 7.37 18.10 -29.95
CA ASN A 31 8.39 17.07 -29.80
C ASN A 31 7.86 15.82 -29.09
N VAL A 32 7.15 15.99 -27.97
CA VAL A 32 6.52 14.88 -27.25
C VAL A 32 5.52 14.14 -28.15
N SER A 33 4.68 14.89 -28.88
CA SER A 33 3.73 14.29 -29.83
C SER A 33 4.43 13.57 -30.99
N TYR A 34 5.56 14.10 -31.46
CA TYR A 34 6.37 13.48 -32.51
C TYR A 34 6.95 12.12 -32.03
N HIS A 35 7.59 12.08 -30.86
CA HIS A 35 8.13 10.84 -30.30
C HIS A 35 7.06 9.77 -30.08
N LEU A 36 5.88 10.15 -29.57
CA LEU A 36 4.75 9.24 -29.43
C LEU A 36 4.33 8.68 -30.81
N SER A 37 4.16 9.54 -31.80
CA SER A 37 3.76 9.12 -33.16
C SER A 37 4.80 8.22 -33.82
N GLN A 38 6.09 8.48 -33.61
CA GLN A 38 7.16 7.61 -34.11
C GLN A 38 7.15 6.24 -33.45
N LEU A 39 6.87 6.20 -32.13
CA LEU A 39 6.73 4.93 -31.40
C LEU A 39 5.53 4.13 -31.93
N GLU A 40 4.35 4.76 -32.03
CA GLU A 40 3.14 4.13 -32.57
C GLU A 40 3.33 3.62 -33.99
N LYS A 41 4.01 4.38 -34.85
CA LYS A 41 4.39 3.91 -36.22
C LYS A 41 5.33 2.70 -36.18
N SER A 42 6.30 2.70 -35.26
CA SER A 42 7.29 1.59 -35.19
C SER A 42 6.68 0.28 -34.69
N VAL A 43 5.61 0.34 -33.90
CA VAL A 43 4.88 -0.83 -33.36
C VAL A 43 3.61 -1.16 -34.14
N GLY A 44 3.16 -0.26 -35.03
CA GLY A 44 2.02 -0.48 -35.92
C GLY A 44 0.65 -0.35 -35.26
N VAL A 45 0.59 0.08 -34.00
CA VAL A 45 -0.67 0.23 -33.25
C VAL A 45 -0.67 1.51 -32.42
N GLN A 46 -1.86 2.01 -32.12
CA GLN A 46 -2.01 3.12 -31.17
C GLN A 46 -1.72 2.66 -29.74
N LEU A 47 -0.92 3.43 -29.03
CA LEU A 47 -0.52 3.15 -27.65
C LEU A 47 -1.34 3.95 -26.64
N VAL A 48 -1.91 5.08 -27.07
CA VAL A 48 -2.74 5.92 -26.21
C VAL A 48 -4.06 6.30 -26.86
N ARG A 49 -5.09 6.40 -26.06
CA ARG A 49 -6.39 7.00 -26.43
C ARG A 49 -6.42 8.44 -25.93
N ARG A 50 -6.71 9.39 -26.82
CA ARG A 50 -6.83 10.79 -26.46
C ARG A 50 -8.31 11.11 -26.18
N THR A 51 -8.64 11.42 -24.95
CA THR A 51 -9.89 12.08 -24.62
C THR A 51 -9.68 13.59 -24.55
N THR A 52 -10.73 14.37 -24.54
CA THR A 52 -10.64 15.85 -24.45
C THR A 52 -9.97 16.34 -23.15
N ARG A 53 -9.86 15.49 -22.15
CA ARG A 53 -9.35 15.86 -20.82
C ARG A 53 -8.15 15.02 -20.34
N ARG A 54 -7.94 13.79 -20.86
CA ARG A 54 -6.88 12.87 -20.38
C ARG A 54 -6.31 12.06 -21.54
N VAL A 55 -5.13 11.55 -21.31
CA VAL A 55 -4.48 10.51 -22.15
C VAL A 55 -4.54 9.20 -21.36
N GLU A 56 -5.14 8.18 -21.97
CA GLU A 56 -5.27 6.86 -21.38
C GLU A 56 -4.50 5.83 -22.21
N PRO A 57 -3.82 4.84 -21.59
CA PRO A 57 -3.14 3.79 -22.35
C PRO A 57 -4.14 2.85 -23.02
N THR A 58 -3.78 2.31 -24.19
CA THR A 58 -4.36 1.09 -24.73
C THR A 58 -3.78 -0.12 -23.99
N GLU A 59 -4.29 -1.33 -24.21
CA GLU A 59 -3.71 -2.55 -23.61
C GLU A 59 -2.22 -2.72 -24.01
N VAL A 60 -1.89 -2.52 -25.29
CA VAL A 60 -0.51 -2.56 -25.77
C VAL A 60 0.30 -1.39 -25.17
N GLY A 61 -0.30 -0.21 -25.08
CA GLY A 61 0.30 0.96 -24.44
C GLY A 61 0.66 0.72 -22.99
N LEU A 62 -0.20 0.04 -22.24
CA LEU A 62 0.05 -0.31 -20.83
C LEU A 62 1.21 -1.31 -20.71
N ARG A 63 1.27 -2.33 -21.56
CA ARG A 63 2.38 -3.29 -21.58
C ARG A 63 3.71 -2.60 -21.91
N LEU A 64 3.73 -1.73 -22.92
CA LEU A 64 4.93 -0.96 -23.28
C LEU A 64 5.32 0.05 -22.19
N TYR A 65 4.37 0.66 -21.52
CA TYR A 65 4.60 1.50 -20.35
C TYR A 65 5.36 0.74 -19.25
N GLN A 66 4.92 -0.49 -18.92
CA GLN A 66 5.59 -1.33 -17.93
C GLN A 66 7.06 -1.61 -18.32
N HIS A 67 7.32 -1.96 -19.58
CA HIS A 67 8.69 -2.13 -20.07
C HIS A 67 9.50 -0.83 -20.07
N GLY A 68 8.87 0.30 -20.41
CA GLY A 68 9.52 1.61 -20.39
C GLY A 68 9.93 2.04 -18.97
N ARG A 69 9.07 1.81 -17.99
CA ARG A 69 9.36 2.03 -16.55
C ARG A 69 10.52 1.16 -16.09
N ALA A 70 10.54 -0.11 -16.49
CA ALA A 70 11.64 -1.01 -16.16
C ALA A 70 13.00 -0.50 -16.72
N ILE A 71 13.01 -0.04 -17.97
CA ILE A 71 14.22 0.54 -18.59
C ILE A 71 14.65 1.83 -17.88
N GLN A 72 13.73 2.73 -17.55
CA GLN A 72 14.05 3.94 -16.79
C GLN A 72 14.64 3.62 -15.40
N ASN A 73 14.10 2.61 -14.70
CA ASN A 73 14.62 2.16 -13.41
C ASN A 73 16.03 1.58 -13.54
N GLU A 74 16.30 0.77 -14.58
CA GLU A 74 17.62 0.20 -14.81
C GLU A 74 18.66 1.28 -15.16
N MET A 75 18.28 2.27 -15.98
CA MET A 75 19.15 3.42 -16.27
C MET A 75 19.44 4.25 -15.01
N ARG A 76 18.46 4.39 -14.10
CA ARG A 76 18.65 5.05 -12.81
C ARG A 76 19.61 4.24 -11.93
N ALA A 77 19.42 2.92 -11.82
CA ALA A 77 20.29 2.03 -11.08
C ALA A 77 21.74 2.07 -11.58
N ALA A 78 21.94 2.09 -12.90
CA ALA A 78 23.26 2.23 -13.50
C ALA A 78 23.94 3.57 -13.14
N ARG A 79 23.20 4.68 -13.21
CA ARG A 79 23.70 6.00 -12.79
C ARG A 79 24.07 6.03 -11.29
N GLU A 80 23.24 5.43 -10.43
CA GLU A 80 23.49 5.32 -9.00
C GLU A 80 24.74 4.47 -8.72
N THR A 81 24.95 3.38 -9.47
CA THR A 81 26.16 2.55 -9.35
C THR A 81 27.43 3.36 -9.67
N ILE A 82 27.39 4.22 -10.67
CA ILE A 82 28.50 5.10 -11.03
C ILE A 82 28.72 6.17 -9.95
N ALA A 83 27.62 6.79 -9.48
CA ALA A 83 27.68 7.85 -8.47
C ALA A 83 28.17 7.36 -7.10
N THR A 84 27.97 6.06 -6.80
CA THR A 84 28.36 5.43 -5.53
C THR A 84 29.78 4.85 -5.51
N LEU A 85 30.56 4.98 -6.60
CA LEU A 85 31.97 4.61 -6.61
C LEU A 85 32.74 5.50 -5.61
N GLY A 86 32.90 5.03 -4.37
CA GLY A 86 33.62 5.72 -3.30
C GLY A 86 32.77 6.50 -2.29
N GLN A 87 31.44 6.53 -2.44
CA GLN A 87 30.52 7.12 -1.46
C GLN A 87 29.53 6.05 -0.98
N GLY A 88 29.10 6.13 0.29
CA GLY A 88 28.15 5.18 0.88
C GLY A 88 26.85 5.02 0.04
N LEU A 89 26.02 4.07 0.42
CA LEU A 89 24.77 3.75 -0.30
C LEU A 89 23.88 5.00 -0.47
N GLN A 90 23.60 5.36 -1.72
CA GLN A 90 22.78 6.53 -2.10
C GLN A 90 21.64 6.08 -3.01
N GLY A 91 20.65 6.93 -3.19
CA GLY A 91 19.52 6.71 -4.09
C GLY A 91 18.22 7.27 -3.53
N ARG A 92 17.10 7.03 -4.24
CA ARG A 92 15.75 7.37 -3.80
C ARG A 92 14.93 6.11 -3.63
N VAL A 93 14.08 6.08 -2.61
CA VAL A 93 13.08 5.04 -2.38
C VAL A 93 11.72 5.70 -2.21
N GLY A 94 10.81 5.42 -3.13
CA GLY A 94 9.40 5.79 -3.04
C GLY A 94 8.63 4.71 -2.28
N LEU A 95 8.06 5.06 -1.13
CA LEU A 95 7.34 4.15 -0.25
C LEU A 95 5.90 4.64 -0.03
N SER A 96 4.92 3.76 -0.25
CA SER A 96 3.51 4.00 0.08
C SER A 96 3.05 3.03 1.16
N VAL A 97 2.53 3.56 2.27
CA VAL A 97 2.12 2.79 3.44
C VAL A 97 0.73 3.17 3.90
N PRO A 98 -0.05 2.25 4.52
CA PRO A 98 -1.34 2.58 5.10
C PRO A 98 -1.19 3.68 6.14
N SER A 99 -2.02 4.73 6.08
CA SER A 99 -1.87 5.93 6.92
C SER A 99 -1.76 5.61 8.41
N GLY A 100 -2.62 4.74 8.94
CA GLY A 100 -2.60 4.38 10.35
C GLY A 100 -1.38 3.57 10.75
N TYR A 101 -1.10 2.48 10.03
CA TYR A 101 0.05 1.62 10.32
C TYR A 101 1.38 2.34 10.10
N GLY A 102 1.45 3.14 9.04
CA GLY A 102 2.61 3.96 8.75
C GLY A 102 2.94 4.94 9.87
N GLN A 103 1.93 5.67 10.36
CA GLN A 103 2.12 6.67 11.41
C GLN A 103 2.37 6.04 12.80
N MET A 104 1.66 4.97 13.14
CA MET A 104 1.67 4.42 14.51
C MET A 104 2.70 3.34 14.74
N VAL A 105 3.16 2.66 13.67
CA VAL A 105 4.09 1.53 13.77
C VAL A 105 5.37 1.78 12.98
N MET A 106 5.25 2.18 11.70
CA MET A 106 6.42 2.24 10.82
C MET A 106 7.24 3.53 10.93
N SER A 107 6.69 4.60 11.52
CA SER A 107 7.42 5.88 11.61
C SER A 107 8.80 5.73 12.25
N ASP A 108 8.90 5.00 13.36
CA ASP A 108 10.17 4.75 14.04
C ASP A 108 11.12 3.91 13.17
N TRP A 109 10.60 2.91 12.46
CA TRP A 109 11.41 2.09 11.55
C TRP A 109 12.00 2.92 10.40
N LEU A 110 11.20 3.82 9.83
CA LEU A 110 11.62 4.70 8.73
C LEU A 110 12.65 5.74 9.19
N ILE A 111 12.48 6.29 10.39
CA ILE A 111 13.44 7.20 11.02
C ILE A 111 14.77 6.47 11.26
N ASP A 112 14.73 5.27 11.82
CA ASP A 112 15.93 4.46 12.06
C ASP A 112 16.62 4.07 10.75
N PHE A 113 15.83 3.67 9.72
CA PHE A 113 16.38 3.42 8.39
C PHE A 113 17.11 4.64 7.84
N LYS A 114 16.53 5.84 7.98
CA LYS A 114 17.12 7.07 7.50
C LYS A 114 18.42 7.43 8.27
N ARG A 115 18.51 7.08 9.55
CA ARG A 115 19.75 7.23 10.34
C ARG A 115 20.85 6.28 9.86
N LEU A 116 20.50 5.01 9.55
CA LEU A 116 21.44 4.01 9.06
C LEU A 116 21.93 4.32 7.64
N TYR A 117 21.04 4.87 6.79
CA TYR A 117 21.30 5.13 5.37
C TYR A 117 21.06 6.62 5.02
N PRO A 118 21.89 7.55 5.52
CA PRO A 118 21.67 8.99 5.34
C PRO A 118 21.72 9.43 3.88
N GLY A 119 22.39 8.70 3.01
CA GLY A 119 22.48 8.97 1.57
C GLY A 119 21.22 8.58 0.79
N ILE A 120 20.29 7.80 1.37
CA ILE A 120 19.04 7.43 0.71
C ILE A 120 17.99 8.52 0.95
N VAL A 121 17.39 9.02 -0.12
CA VAL A 121 16.19 9.86 -0.05
C VAL A 121 14.96 8.97 0.09
N LEU A 122 14.26 9.07 1.22
CA LEU A 122 12.97 8.43 1.41
C LEU A 122 11.85 9.40 1.00
N ASP A 123 11.02 8.99 0.05
CA ASP A 123 9.78 9.66 -0.32
C ASP A 123 8.62 8.79 0.17
N VAL A 124 8.04 9.16 1.32
CA VAL A 124 7.04 8.35 2.01
C VAL A 124 5.66 8.97 1.86
N ARG A 125 4.72 8.19 1.37
CA ARG A 125 3.31 8.56 1.24
C ARG A 125 2.47 7.73 2.20
N PHE A 126 1.74 8.40 3.07
CA PHE A 126 0.78 7.78 3.98
C PHE A 126 -0.60 7.80 3.33
N GLU A 127 -1.00 6.68 2.74
CA GLU A 127 -2.24 6.58 1.97
C GLU A 127 -2.82 5.16 1.99
N ASN A 128 -4.15 5.06 1.93
CA ASN A 128 -4.84 3.76 1.96
C ASN A 128 -5.28 3.28 0.56
N ARG A 129 -5.11 4.09 -0.48
CA ARG A 129 -5.53 3.73 -1.84
C ARG A 129 -4.61 2.69 -2.45
N VAL A 130 -5.21 1.71 -3.12
CA VAL A 130 -4.49 0.64 -3.84
C VAL A 130 -4.26 1.04 -5.30
N ASP A 131 -4.96 2.08 -5.76
CA ASP A 131 -4.98 2.52 -7.14
C ASP A 131 -3.60 3.04 -7.55
N ASP A 132 -3.00 2.36 -8.51
CA ASP A 132 -1.81 2.79 -9.25
C ASP A 132 -0.42 2.74 -8.58
N LEU A 133 -0.10 1.63 -7.90
CA LEU A 133 1.30 1.34 -7.50
C LEU A 133 2.30 1.47 -8.67
N ILE A 134 1.83 1.32 -9.92
CA ILE A 134 2.63 1.40 -11.14
C ILE A 134 2.77 2.84 -11.63
N ARG A 135 1.78 3.72 -11.34
CA ARG A 135 1.74 5.10 -11.86
C ARG A 135 2.41 6.13 -10.97
N ASP A 136 2.54 5.88 -9.67
CA ASP A 136 2.85 6.92 -8.67
C ASP A 136 4.34 7.01 -8.26
N GLU A 137 5.28 6.50 -9.05
CA GLU A 137 6.71 6.47 -8.68
C GLU A 137 6.97 5.79 -7.32
N VAL A 138 6.14 4.83 -6.94
CA VAL A 138 6.26 4.04 -5.72
C VAL A 138 7.07 2.79 -6.02
N ASP A 139 8.20 2.63 -5.33
CA ASP A 139 9.04 1.45 -5.45
C ASP A 139 8.54 0.30 -4.57
N ILE A 140 8.00 0.65 -3.39
CA ILE A 140 7.51 -0.29 -2.38
C ILE A 140 6.15 0.19 -1.89
N ALA A 141 5.16 -0.70 -1.87
CA ALA A 141 3.88 -0.41 -1.24
C ALA A 141 3.54 -1.44 -0.17
N ILE A 142 3.01 -1.00 0.94
CA ILE A 142 2.49 -1.85 2.00
C ILE A 142 0.97 -1.75 1.99
N ARG A 143 0.28 -2.89 1.96
CA ARG A 143 -1.19 -2.91 1.88
C ARG A 143 -1.77 -4.08 2.67
N VAL A 144 -2.95 -3.85 3.24
CA VAL A 144 -3.79 -4.90 3.81
C VAL A 144 -4.77 -5.35 2.75
N MET A 145 -4.72 -6.63 2.38
CA MET A 145 -5.58 -7.18 1.33
C MET A 145 -5.76 -8.69 1.50
N PRO A 146 -6.82 -9.27 0.92
CA PRO A 146 -7.02 -10.71 0.94
C PRO A 146 -6.06 -11.45 0.00
N GLU A 147 -5.78 -10.89 -1.18
CA GLU A 147 -4.96 -11.51 -2.22
C GLU A 147 -4.15 -10.46 -2.97
N PRO A 148 -2.82 -10.62 -3.07
CA PRO A 148 -1.97 -9.67 -3.75
C PRO A 148 -2.07 -9.81 -5.28
N PRO A 149 -1.84 -8.71 -6.05
CA PRO A 149 -1.79 -8.76 -7.51
C PRO A 149 -0.71 -9.72 -8.02
N PRO A 150 -1.00 -10.60 -9.00
CA PRO A 150 -0.04 -11.58 -9.50
C PRO A 150 1.15 -10.97 -10.27
N THR A 151 1.05 -9.71 -10.66
CA THR A 151 2.09 -8.96 -11.39
C THR A 151 3.18 -8.38 -10.50
N LEU A 152 2.97 -8.39 -9.19
CA LEU A 152 3.90 -7.86 -8.19
C LEU A 152 4.48 -8.97 -7.34
N VAL A 153 5.68 -8.74 -6.82
CA VAL A 153 6.21 -9.56 -5.74
C VAL A 153 5.50 -9.14 -4.46
N ALA A 154 4.91 -10.11 -3.78
CA ALA A 154 4.27 -9.90 -2.50
C ALA A 154 5.05 -10.62 -1.41
N ARG A 155 5.41 -9.89 -0.35
CA ARG A 155 6.01 -10.43 0.87
C ARG A 155 5.06 -10.26 2.02
N ASP A 156 4.84 -11.34 2.74
CA ASP A 156 4.02 -11.35 3.95
C ASP A 156 4.69 -10.51 5.05
N MET A 157 3.94 -9.56 5.61
CA MET A 157 4.37 -8.72 6.73
C MET A 157 3.61 -9.04 8.03
N GLY A 158 2.81 -10.10 8.03
CA GLY A 158 2.04 -10.55 9.17
C GLY A 158 0.55 -10.23 9.10
N ALA A 159 -0.17 -10.77 10.07
CA ALA A 159 -1.61 -10.61 10.17
C ALA A 159 -1.98 -9.27 10.81
N VAL A 160 -3.00 -8.63 10.27
CA VAL A 160 -3.67 -7.48 10.91
C VAL A 160 -4.85 -8.01 11.72
N ARG A 161 -4.81 -7.77 13.01
CA ARG A 161 -5.88 -8.13 13.93
C ARG A 161 -6.74 -6.91 14.21
N TYR A 162 -8.05 -7.08 14.10
CA TYR A 162 -9.02 -6.07 14.50
C TYR A 162 -9.53 -6.41 15.89
N THR A 163 -9.73 -5.38 16.71
CA THR A 163 -10.29 -5.51 18.05
C THR A 163 -11.55 -4.67 18.17
N ALA A 164 -12.51 -5.19 18.94
CA ALA A 164 -13.63 -4.42 19.46
C ALA A 164 -13.25 -3.92 20.86
N CYS A 165 -13.32 -2.61 21.10
CA CYS A 165 -12.82 -2.03 22.34
C CYS A 165 -13.55 -0.74 22.71
N ALA A 166 -13.50 -0.37 23.98
CA ALA A 166 -14.00 0.93 24.44
C ALA A 166 -13.16 1.45 25.60
N SER A 167 -13.25 2.75 25.89
CA SER A 167 -12.63 3.29 27.10
C SER A 167 -13.22 2.65 28.35
N ARG A 168 -12.41 2.56 29.40
CA ARG A 168 -12.86 2.06 30.73
C ARG A 168 -14.09 2.80 31.21
N GLY A 169 -14.14 4.14 31.04
CA GLY A 169 -15.28 4.94 31.45
C GLY A 169 -16.56 4.61 30.70
N TYR A 170 -16.46 4.40 29.35
CA TYR A 170 -17.60 3.95 28.57
C TYR A 170 -18.09 2.57 29.02
N ALA A 171 -17.17 1.62 29.19
CA ALA A 171 -17.51 0.27 29.64
C ALA A 171 -18.20 0.23 31.00
N GLN A 172 -17.79 1.09 31.93
CA GLN A 172 -18.44 1.21 33.22
C GLN A 172 -19.85 1.80 33.16
N ALA A 173 -20.07 2.77 32.27
CA ALA A 173 -21.36 3.46 32.15
C ALA A 173 -22.39 2.68 31.32
N HIS A 174 -21.95 1.97 30.27
CA HIS A 174 -22.84 1.37 29.26
C HIS A 174 -22.67 -0.14 29.11
N GLY A 175 -21.63 -0.73 29.70
CA GLY A 175 -21.24 -2.10 29.44
C GLY A 175 -20.50 -2.25 28.11
N LEU A 176 -19.92 -3.44 27.87
CA LEU A 176 -19.32 -3.82 26.58
C LEU A 176 -20.24 -4.78 25.85
N PRO A 177 -20.27 -4.76 24.50
CA PRO A 177 -20.99 -5.75 23.71
C PRO A 177 -20.51 -7.18 24.05
N THR A 178 -21.43 -8.09 24.36
CA THR A 178 -21.13 -9.49 24.69
C THR A 178 -21.29 -10.44 23.52
N GLY A 179 -21.65 -9.93 22.34
CA GLY A 179 -21.84 -10.71 21.10
C GLY A 179 -21.88 -9.80 19.89
N LEU A 180 -21.76 -10.38 18.71
CA LEU A 180 -21.72 -9.64 17.44
C LEU A 180 -23.00 -8.83 17.19
N GLU A 181 -24.18 -9.35 17.54
CA GLU A 181 -25.46 -8.64 17.40
C GLU A 181 -25.56 -7.40 18.29
N ALA A 182 -24.93 -7.42 19.48
CA ALA A 182 -24.91 -6.26 20.37
C ALA A 182 -24.15 -5.06 19.77
N LEU A 183 -23.27 -5.27 18.79
CA LEU A 183 -22.60 -4.19 18.07
C LEU A 183 -23.58 -3.34 17.23
N ARG A 184 -24.75 -3.86 16.86
CA ARG A 184 -25.76 -3.12 16.06
C ARG A 184 -26.36 -1.93 16.80
N THR A 185 -26.41 -2.01 18.11
CA THR A 185 -27.00 -0.99 18.98
C THR A 185 -25.98 -0.08 19.65
N ALA A 186 -24.71 -0.46 19.61
CA ALA A 186 -23.62 0.34 20.18
C ALA A 186 -23.24 1.49 19.23
N PRO A 187 -22.90 2.69 19.75
CA PRO A 187 -22.27 3.73 18.93
C PRO A 187 -20.89 3.24 18.50
N LEU A 188 -20.72 3.00 17.19
CA LEU A 188 -19.48 2.42 16.65
C LEU A 188 -18.54 3.47 16.09
N ILE A 189 -17.25 3.28 16.32
CA ILE A 189 -16.13 4.10 15.88
C ILE A 189 -15.24 3.24 14.99
N THR A 190 -15.12 3.54 13.71
CA THR A 190 -14.35 2.69 12.79
C THR A 190 -13.89 3.40 11.53
N ALA A 191 -13.08 2.71 10.73
CA ALA A 191 -12.72 3.05 9.35
C ALA A 191 -13.35 2.04 8.37
N GLY A 192 -13.23 2.28 7.07
CA GLY A 192 -13.51 1.28 6.05
C GLY A 192 -14.97 1.04 5.72
N VAL A 193 -15.71 2.09 5.73
CA VAL A 193 -17.15 2.06 5.47
C VAL A 193 -17.43 2.31 3.99
N VAL A 194 -18.27 1.47 3.38
CA VAL A 194 -18.81 1.70 2.05
C VAL A 194 -20.20 2.30 2.19
N GLY A 195 -20.38 3.53 1.72
CA GLY A 195 -21.60 4.27 1.97
C GLY A 195 -21.71 4.65 3.46
N ARG A 196 -22.67 4.08 4.19
CA ARG A 196 -22.83 4.25 5.65
C ARG A 196 -22.78 2.93 6.40
N GLN A 197 -22.42 1.84 5.74
CA GLN A 197 -22.47 0.51 6.31
C GLN A 197 -21.10 -0.12 6.37
N LEU A 198 -20.79 -0.74 7.50
CA LEU A 198 -19.62 -1.56 7.73
C LEU A 198 -20.01 -3.03 7.63
N ARG A 199 -19.32 -3.81 6.81
CA ARG A 199 -19.41 -5.26 6.81
C ARG A 199 -18.31 -5.83 7.69
N LEU A 200 -18.69 -6.29 8.87
CA LEU A 200 -17.79 -6.97 9.80
C LEU A 200 -17.89 -8.47 9.56
N ARG A 201 -16.74 -9.10 9.30
CA ARG A 201 -16.60 -10.56 9.27
C ARG A 201 -15.95 -11.02 10.56
N ALA A 202 -16.53 -12.03 11.18
CA ALA A 202 -16.02 -12.62 12.42
C ALA A 202 -15.82 -14.12 12.23
N TYR A 203 -14.71 -14.64 12.75
CA TYR A 203 -14.33 -16.05 12.62
C TYR A 203 -14.02 -16.62 14.00
N GLN A 204 -14.61 -17.78 14.32
CA GLN A 204 -14.34 -18.53 15.54
C GLN A 204 -14.19 -20.02 15.16
N GLY A 205 -12.96 -20.54 15.17
CA GLY A 205 -12.66 -21.85 14.62
C GLY A 205 -13.09 -21.97 13.16
N THR A 206 -14.03 -22.87 12.87
CA THR A 206 -14.63 -23.08 11.54
C THR A 206 -15.87 -22.20 11.29
N GLN A 207 -16.41 -21.59 12.33
CA GLN A 207 -17.58 -20.72 12.24
C GLN A 207 -17.19 -19.39 11.61
N ARG A 208 -18.05 -18.93 10.68
CA ARG A 208 -17.92 -17.61 10.05
C ARG A 208 -19.26 -16.90 10.13
N GLU A 209 -19.23 -15.69 10.63
CA GLU A 209 -20.39 -14.80 10.68
C GLU A 209 -20.08 -13.48 9.96
N GLU A 210 -21.10 -12.87 9.41
CA GLU A 210 -21.02 -11.56 8.79
C GLU A 210 -22.16 -10.68 9.32
N VAL A 211 -21.79 -9.52 9.85
CA VAL A 211 -22.75 -8.58 10.44
C VAL A 211 -22.59 -7.23 9.73
N THR A 212 -23.72 -6.66 9.30
CA THR A 212 -23.75 -5.30 8.76
C THR A 212 -24.09 -4.33 9.90
N LEU A 213 -23.23 -3.33 10.07
CA LEU A 213 -23.27 -2.36 11.16
C LEU A 213 -23.34 -0.93 10.59
N GLU A 214 -23.90 -0.01 11.38
CA GLU A 214 -24.00 1.41 11.05
C GLU A 214 -23.16 2.24 12.03
N PRO A 215 -21.90 2.56 11.68
CA PRO A 215 -21.05 3.35 12.55
C PRO A 215 -21.54 4.77 12.76
N THR A 216 -21.30 5.31 13.96
CA THR A 216 -21.63 6.68 14.33
C THR A 216 -20.46 7.65 14.15
N LEU A 217 -19.22 7.13 14.18
CA LEU A 217 -17.99 7.90 13.89
C LEU A 217 -17.15 7.15 12.85
N ILE A 218 -16.92 7.77 11.71
CA ILE A 218 -16.21 7.18 10.58
C ILE A 218 -15.03 8.08 10.21
N SER A 219 -13.83 7.51 10.16
CA SER A 219 -12.63 8.21 9.67
C SER A 219 -11.58 7.21 9.18
N GLU A 220 -10.80 7.59 8.19
CA GLU A 220 -9.60 6.84 7.80
C GLU A 220 -8.36 7.26 8.62
N HIS A 221 -8.49 8.26 9.49
CA HIS A 221 -7.41 8.76 10.35
C HIS A 221 -7.46 8.06 11.72
N PHE A 222 -6.72 6.97 11.87
CA PHE A 222 -6.73 6.14 13.08
C PHE A 222 -6.36 6.89 14.37
N PRO A 223 -5.42 7.86 14.41
CA PRO A 223 -5.20 8.67 15.60
C PRO A 223 -6.45 9.42 16.08
N PHE A 224 -7.29 9.90 15.15
CA PHE A 224 -8.57 10.52 15.52
C PHE A 224 -9.58 9.51 16.08
N LEU A 225 -9.67 8.33 15.46
CA LEU A 225 -10.54 7.26 15.99
C LEU A 225 -10.12 6.84 17.39
N ARG A 226 -8.79 6.71 17.63
CA ARG A 226 -8.23 6.42 18.95
C ARG A 226 -8.66 7.47 20.00
N GLN A 227 -8.57 8.75 19.67
CA GLN A 227 -9.01 9.82 20.54
C GLN A 227 -10.52 9.72 20.83
N GLY A 228 -11.35 9.40 19.83
CA GLY A 228 -12.78 9.17 20.01
C GLY A 228 -13.07 8.00 20.96
N ILE A 229 -12.33 6.90 20.85
CA ILE A 229 -12.45 5.75 21.77
C ILE A 229 -12.07 6.15 23.20
N LEU A 230 -10.93 6.81 23.39
CA LEU A 230 -10.46 7.26 24.69
C LEU A 230 -11.41 8.28 25.34
N ALA A 231 -12.02 9.15 24.55
CA ALA A 231 -13.03 10.10 25.00
C ALA A 231 -14.38 9.46 25.38
N GLY A 232 -14.53 8.13 25.18
CA GLY A 232 -15.74 7.40 25.54
C GLY A 232 -16.92 7.62 24.60
N LEU A 233 -16.67 7.95 23.33
CA LEU A 233 -17.75 8.21 22.34
C LEU A 233 -18.44 6.92 21.86
N GLY A 234 -17.90 5.73 22.17
CA GLY A 234 -18.48 4.47 21.78
C GLY A 234 -17.50 3.32 21.73
N VAL A 235 -17.87 2.28 21.00
CA VAL A 235 -17.10 1.05 20.79
C VAL A 235 -16.28 1.18 19.53
N GLY A 236 -14.96 1.10 19.63
CA GLY A 236 -14.02 1.08 18.51
C GLY A 236 -13.97 -0.29 17.85
N LEU A 237 -14.04 -0.33 16.53
CA LEU A 237 -13.65 -1.47 15.70
C LEU A 237 -12.44 -1.05 14.88
N VAL A 238 -11.25 -1.31 15.39
CA VAL A 238 -9.98 -0.81 14.85
C VAL A 238 -8.91 -1.89 14.86
N PRO A 239 -7.85 -1.77 14.04
CA PRO A 239 -6.67 -2.62 14.20
C PRO A 239 -6.09 -2.52 15.62
N ASP A 240 -5.60 -3.62 16.17
CA ASP A 240 -5.08 -3.73 17.54
C ASP A 240 -3.97 -2.73 17.86
N TYR A 241 -3.06 -2.47 16.89
CA TYR A 241 -1.98 -1.50 17.03
C TYR A 241 -2.46 -0.05 17.31
N VAL A 242 -3.72 0.26 17.03
CA VAL A 242 -4.30 1.61 17.27
C VAL A 242 -4.47 1.88 18.76
N VAL A 243 -4.77 0.85 19.53
CA VAL A 243 -5.12 0.97 20.97
C VAL A 243 -4.23 0.11 21.88
N GLN A 244 -3.19 -0.52 21.36
CA GLN A 244 -2.35 -1.48 22.07
C GLN A 244 -1.78 -0.94 23.39
N ASP A 245 -1.27 0.28 23.38
CA ASP A 245 -0.73 0.97 24.55
C ASP A 245 -1.82 1.28 25.59
N ALA A 246 -2.99 1.73 25.11
CA ALA A 246 -4.14 2.05 25.98
C ALA A 246 -4.79 0.78 26.56
N VAL A 247 -4.73 -0.35 25.85
CA VAL A 247 -5.13 -1.66 26.38
C VAL A 247 -4.13 -2.12 27.43
N ALA A 248 -2.83 -1.99 27.18
CA ALA A 248 -1.78 -2.34 28.13
C ALA A 248 -1.83 -1.52 29.43
N SER A 249 -2.18 -0.23 29.34
CA SER A 249 -2.38 0.64 30.52
C SER A 249 -3.73 0.42 31.22
N GLY A 250 -4.67 -0.31 30.58
CA GLY A 250 -6.02 -0.53 31.05
C GLY A 250 -6.96 0.68 30.92
N GLU A 251 -6.59 1.70 30.13
CA GLU A 251 -7.48 2.80 29.77
C GLU A 251 -8.57 2.36 28.81
N VAL A 252 -8.26 1.38 27.97
CA VAL A 252 -9.16 0.74 27.01
C VAL A 252 -9.34 -0.72 27.38
N LEU A 253 -10.56 -1.21 27.29
CA LEU A 253 -10.92 -2.62 27.49
C LEU A 253 -11.36 -3.23 26.17
N THR A 254 -10.95 -4.46 25.91
CA THR A 254 -11.35 -5.24 24.73
C THR A 254 -12.58 -6.08 25.00
N THR A 255 -13.25 -6.48 23.94
CA THR A 255 -14.38 -7.41 23.98
C THR A 255 -14.42 -8.23 22.70
N LEU A 256 -15.18 -9.32 22.70
CA LEU A 256 -15.29 -10.26 21.57
C LEU A 256 -13.94 -10.88 21.18
N ASP A 257 -13.05 -11.05 22.15
CA ASP A 257 -11.67 -11.53 21.93
C ASP A 257 -11.64 -13.00 21.44
N GLU A 258 -12.72 -13.74 21.61
CA GLU A 258 -12.93 -15.08 21.06
C GLU A 258 -13.16 -15.09 19.54
N TRP A 259 -13.45 -13.90 18.95
CA TRP A 259 -13.66 -13.73 17.51
C TRP A 259 -12.45 -13.10 16.84
N ARG A 260 -12.00 -13.67 15.76
CA ARG A 260 -11.09 -12.99 14.84
C ARG A 260 -11.89 -12.08 13.92
N LEU A 261 -11.87 -10.81 14.20
CA LEU A 261 -12.59 -9.78 13.45
C LEU A 261 -11.83 -9.36 12.19
N SER A 262 -12.56 -9.01 11.11
CA SER A 262 -11.99 -8.52 9.87
C SER A 262 -12.91 -7.52 9.19
N ILE A 263 -12.35 -6.40 8.74
CA ILE A 263 -13.07 -5.35 7.99
C ILE A 263 -12.60 -5.34 6.52
N PHE A 264 -11.30 -5.13 6.26
CA PHE A 264 -10.74 -5.05 4.91
C PHE A 264 -10.00 -6.32 4.46
N GLY A 265 -9.51 -7.08 5.38
CA GLY A 265 -8.64 -8.22 5.21
C GLY A 265 -7.87 -8.47 6.49
N THR A 266 -7.13 -9.54 6.53
CA THR A 266 -6.40 -9.95 7.73
C THR A 266 -4.91 -10.10 7.50
N GLN A 267 -4.43 -9.83 6.27
CA GLN A 267 -3.03 -10.03 5.90
C GLN A 267 -2.44 -8.75 5.33
N MET A 268 -1.28 -8.36 5.82
CA MET A 268 -0.50 -7.23 5.32
C MET A 268 0.60 -7.74 4.40
N PHE A 269 0.71 -7.12 3.23
CA PHE A 269 1.73 -7.44 2.25
C PHE A 269 2.60 -6.24 1.93
N MET A 270 3.89 -6.49 1.77
CA MET A 270 4.80 -5.60 1.07
C MET A 270 4.81 -5.97 -0.41
N LEU A 271 4.49 -5.03 -1.27
CA LEU A 271 4.36 -5.19 -2.71
C LEU A 271 5.43 -4.37 -3.43
N TYR A 272 6.09 -4.97 -4.40
CA TYR A 272 7.09 -4.30 -5.23
C TYR A 272 7.30 -5.02 -6.57
N MET A 273 7.98 -4.36 -7.50
CA MET A 273 8.34 -4.98 -8.78
C MET A 273 9.42 -6.06 -8.60
N PRO A 274 9.48 -7.09 -9.48
CA PRO A 274 10.53 -8.11 -9.44
C PRO A 274 11.95 -7.52 -9.38
N ASP A 275 12.89 -8.26 -8.77
CA ASP A 275 14.26 -7.83 -8.43
C ASP A 275 15.06 -7.20 -9.58
N ARG A 276 14.83 -7.65 -10.83
CA ARG A 276 15.48 -7.10 -12.03
C ARG A 276 15.22 -5.61 -12.27
N HIS A 277 14.26 -5.03 -11.54
CA HIS A 277 13.86 -3.63 -11.67
C HIS A 277 14.17 -2.79 -10.43
N GLN A 278 14.89 -3.36 -9.44
CA GLN A 278 15.16 -2.70 -8.18
C GLN A 278 16.56 -2.10 -8.11
N THR A 279 16.65 -0.86 -7.62
CA THR A 279 17.94 -0.25 -7.26
C THR A 279 18.48 -0.86 -5.95
N ARG A 280 19.78 -0.68 -5.67
CA ARG A 280 20.38 -1.11 -4.38
C ARG A 280 19.66 -0.46 -3.19
N ALA A 281 19.30 0.82 -3.29
CA ALA A 281 18.59 1.55 -2.25
C ALA A 281 17.22 0.91 -1.93
N VAL A 282 16.44 0.58 -2.97
CA VAL A 282 15.13 -0.10 -2.84
C VAL A 282 15.29 -1.46 -2.20
N ARG A 283 16.25 -2.27 -2.67
CA ARG A 283 16.52 -3.61 -2.12
C ARG A 283 16.90 -3.55 -0.64
N THR A 284 17.80 -2.64 -0.27
CA THR A 284 18.20 -2.43 1.13
C THR A 284 17.01 -2.02 2.00
N CYS A 285 16.11 -1.17 1.48
CA CYS A 285 14.90 -0.79 2.20
C CYS A 285 13.95 -1.97 2.39
N ILE A 286 13.75 -2.81 1.37
CA ILE A 286 12.94 -4.03 1.45
C ILE A 286 13.46 -4.96 2.54
N GLU A 287 14.75 -5.29 2.50
CA GLU A 287 15.40 -6.18 3.47
C GLU A 287 15.28 -5.63 4.91
N TYR A 288 15.52 -4.34 5.08
CA TYR A 288 15.39 -3.68 6.38
C TYR A 288 13.96 -3.76 6.93
N LEU A 289 12.95 -3.41 6.13
CA LEU A 289 11.57 -3.40 6.58
C LEU A 289 11.05 -4.82 6.86
N LEU A 290 11.42 -5.81 6.04
CA LEU A 290 11.06 -7.21 6.30
C LEU A 290 11.70 -7.72 7.60
N GLY A 291 12.94 -7.36 7.88
CA GLY A 291 13.61 -7.70 9.14
C GLY A 291 12.94 -7.12 10.38
N ARG A 292 12.20 -6.00 10.25
CA ARG A 292 11.43 -5.38 11.33
C ARG A 292 10.02 -5.96 11.49
N ALA A 293 9.40 -6.37 10.38
CA ALA A 293 8.04 -6.91 10.38
C ALA A 293 7.95 -8.33 10.95
N LEU A 294 8.99 -9.14 10.75
CA LEU A 294 9.05 -10.51 11.25
C LEU A 294 9.74 -10.53 12.64
N PRO A 295 9.12 -11.12 13.68
CA PRO A 295 9.81 -11.29 14.95
C PRO A 295 11.08 -12.12 14.76
N ALA A 296 12.17 -11.70 15.40
CA ALA A 296 13.45 -12.37 15.33
C ALA A 296 13.31 -13.85 15.66
N GLY A 297 13.42 -14.73 14.68
CA GLY A 297 13.35 -16.20 14.85
C GLY A 297 12.45 -16.98 13.89
N ILE A 298 11.63 -16.31 13.07
CA ILE A 298 10.83 -17.01 12.05
C ILE A 298 11.43 -16.70 10.68
N ALA A 299 12.15 -17.66 10.10
CA ALA A 299 12.55 -17.57 8.70
C ALA A 299 11.31 -17.48 7.80
N PRO A 300 11.29 -16.63 6.77
CA PRO A 300 10.16 -16.58 5.84
C PRO A 300 9.94 -17.98 5.23
N ALA A 301 8.70 -18.45 5.25
CA ALA A 301 8.34 -19.68 4.58
C ALA A 301 8.75 -19.61 3.10
N PRO A 302 9.34 -20.67 2.53
CA PRO A 302 9.70 -20.68 1.12
C PRO A 302 8.47 -20.40 0.27
N THR A 303 8.60 -19.49 -0.67
CA THR A 303 7.56 -19.14 -1.65
C THR A 303 7.06 -20.44 -2.30
N PRO A 304 5.75 -20.75 -2.30
CA PRO A 304 5.25 -21.92 -2.99
C PRO A 304 5.62 -21.83 -4.48
N ALA A 305 6.18 -22.92 -5.00
CA ALA A 305 6.50 -23.05 -6.41
C ALA A 305 5.25 -22.79 -7.25
N PRO A 306 5.37 -22.13 -8.43
CA PRO A 306 4.23 -21.91 -9.31
C PRO A 306 3.64 -23.29 -9.68
N LEU A 307 2.32 -23.41 -9.53
CA LEU A 307 1.58 -24.60 -9.94
C LEU A 307 1.86 -24.90 -11.42
N PRO A 308 2.11 -26.17 -11.80
CA PRO A 308 2.30 -26.53 -13.20
C PRO A 308 1.04 -26.17 -14.00
N CYS A 309 1.24 -25.51 -15.13
CA CYS A 309 0.18 -25.21 -16.09
C CYS A 309 -0.56 -26.51 -16.46
N PRO A 310 -1.90 -26.56 -16.43
CA PRO A 310 -2.62 -27.71 -16.94
C PRO A 310 -2.31 -27.87 -18.43
N ALA A 311 -1.90 -29.07 -18.84
CA ALA A 311 -1.71 -29.41 -20.25
C ALA A 311 -3.03 -29.16 -20.97
N ALA A 312 -2.95 -28.41 -22.06
CA ALA A 312 -4.08 -28.20 -22.97
C ALA A 312 -4.47 -29.54 -23.64
N PRO A 313 -5.78 -29.72 -23.91
CA PRO A 313 -6.29 -30.92 -24.58
C PRO A 313 -5.87 -31.03 -26.05
#